data_cbcc609f801ff69815569c0bf140339a
#
_entry.id   cbcc609f801ff69815569c0bf140339a
#
_cell.length_a   1.000
_cell.length_b   1.000
_cell.length_c   1.000
_cell.angle_alpha   90.00
_cell.angle_beta   90.00
_cell.angle_gamma   90.00
#
_symmetry.space_group_name_H-M   'P 1'
#
loop_
_entity.id
_entity.type
_entity.pdbx_description
1 polymer ?
#
loop_
_entity_poly.entity_id
_entity_poly.type
_entity_poly.pdbx_seq_one_letter_code
_entity_poly.pdbx_strand_id
1 'polypeptide(L)'
;LNPTKCSFGVPAGELLGFLVSARGIEANPEKIQAIVTMRKPTKLKEIQQLTGRVAALSRFVARLGEKALPFYALIKQGEKFLWNEEADRAFEDLKRTISTPPILVAPKEKEPLLLYIAATPQVVITVLVVEREEEGKLHGVQRPVYFISEVLSPSKQRYPQYQKLAYGVIATARKLRHYFSAHPIIVVNEAPLSNILNNPEATGRVSLWGIELSPRDITYEKRKAIKSQILPDFIAEWMELQNTGPPDLSRTWTMNFDGSKRVEGAGAGVVLISPEGDKLKYVLRMTFPNASNNEAEYEALIHGMKMAKACGATRLKIFGDSQLVAQQVMNQCDAVNDSMMAYKEVYNELEKLFDGCEVNHISRLSNDEADVLANIGSQCLAVPPGVFWEEITERSTKSTKSKKKEKKPSGATKEKQ
;
A
#
# COMPACT_ATOMS: atom_id res chain seq x y z
N LEU A 1 -23.08 -27.55 -31.80
CA LEU A 1 -22.82 -26.13 -32.15
C LEU A 1 -23.98 -25.66 -33.06
N ASN A 2 -24.47 -24.46 -32.86
CA ASN A 2 -25.48 -23.84 -33.73
C ASN A 2 -24.76 -22.91 -34.73
N PRO A 3 -24.65 -23.26 -36.02
CA PRO A 3 -23.90 -22.50 -37.02
C PRO A 3 -24.39 -21.06 -37.15
N THR A 4 -25.68 -20.82 -36.98
CA THR A 4 -26.27 -19.47 -37.10
C THR A 4 -25.89 -18.53 -35.95
N LYS A 5 -25.32 -19.06 -34.88
CA LYS A 5 -24.81 -18.29 -33.70
C LYS A 5 -23.29 -18.26 -33.66
N CYS A 6 -22.59 -18.87 -34.62
CA CYS A 6 -21.14 -18.87 -34.65
C CYS A 6 -20.66 -17.76 -35.61
N SER A 7 -19.73 -16.95 -35.12
CA SER A 7 -19.04 -15.93 -35.92
C SER A 7 -17.55 -16.25 -35.93
N PHE A 8 -16.93 -16.17 -37.09
CA PHE A 8 -15.50 -16.45 -37.29
C PHE A 8 -14.83 -15.25 -37.95
N GLY A 9 -13.55 -15.00 -37.63
CA GLY A 9 -12.75 -13.95 -38.25
C GLY A 9 -13.22 -12.53 -37.94
N VAL A 10 -13.90 -12.33 -36.83
CA VAL A 10 -14.37 -10.99 -36.37
C VAL A 10 -13.28 -10.26 -35.64
N PRO A 11 -13.14 -8.90 -35.78
CA PRO A 11 -12.14 -8.11 -35.09
C PRO A 11 -12.46 -7.92 -33.59
N ALA A 12 -13.72 -8.09 -33.20
CA ALA A 12 -14.21 -8.07 -31.82
C ALA A 12 -15.45 -8.93 -31.68
N GLY A 13 -15.66 -9.50 -30.49
CA GLY A 13 -16.84 -10.35 -30.24
C GLY A 13 -17.19 -10.39 -28.75
N GLU A 14 -18.45 -10.68 -28.48
CA GLU A 14 -18.89 -10.89 -27.09
C GLU A 14 -18.54 -12.31 -26.63
N LEU A 15 -17.82 -12.42 -25.51
CA LEU A 15 -17.49 -13.68 -24.88
C LEU A 15 -17.80 -13.59 -23.39
N LEU A 16 -18.66 -14.50 -22.88
CA LEU A 16 -19.07 -14.56 -21.48
C LEU A 16 -19.56 -13.20 -20.92
N GLY A 17 -20.20 -12.39 -21.78
CA GLY A 17 -20.73 -11.09 -21.41
C GLY A 17 -19.68 -9.96 -21.31
N PHE A 18 -18.52 -10.14 -21.94
CA PHE A 18 -17.49 -9.12 -22.13
C PHE A 18 -17.20 -8.95 -23.63
N LEU A 19 -16.82 -7.73 -24.02
CA LEU A 19 -16.35 -7.49 -25.39
C LEU A 19 -14.85 -7.77 -25.43
N VAL A 20 -14.45 -8.72 -26.28
CA VAL A 20 -13.04 -9.11 -26.49
C VAL A 20 -12.59 -8.67 -27.86
N SER A 21 -11.49 -7.94 -27.93
CA SER A 21 -10.89 -7.41 -29.16
C SER A 21 -9.37 -7.51 -29.11
N ALA A 22 -8.69 -7.12 -30.18
CA ALA A 22 -7.23 -7.00 -30.20
C ALA A 22 -6.68 -6.00 -29.16
N ARG A 23 -7.51 -5.01 -28.74
CA ARG A 23 -7.14 -4.04 -27.68
C ARG A 23 -7.16 -4.65 -26.27
N GLY A 24 -7.91 -5.73 -26.06
CA GLY A 24 -8.07 -6.36 -24.76
C GLY A 24 -9.52 -6.76 -24.46
N ILE A 25 -9.85 -6.77 -23.16
CA ILE A 25 -11.17 -7.12 -22.63
C ILE A 25 -11.85 -5.84 -22.15
N GLU A 26 -13.02 -5.57 -22.69
CA GLU A 26 -13.83 -4.38 -22.37
C GLU A 26 -15.14 -4.77 -21.70
N ALA A 27 -15.67 -3.88 -20.88
CA ALA A 27 -17.01 -4.06 -20.32
C ALA A 27 -18.07 -4.00 -21.43
N ASN A 28 -19.07 -4.87 -21.37
CA ASN A 28 -20.15 -4.87 -22.36
C ASN A 28 -20.92 -3.54 -22.31
N PRO A 29 -21.01 -2.79 -23.43
CA PRO A 29 -21.68 -1.50 -23.48
C PRO A 29 -23.15 -1.55 -23.03
N GLU A 30 -23.88 -2.63 -23.33
CA GLU A 30 -25.27 -2.80 -22.89
C GLU A 30 -25.38 -2.85 -21.37
N LYS A 31 -24.42 -3.54 -20.70
CA LYS A 31 -24.39 -3.61 -19.22
C LYS A 31 -24.05 -2.25 -18.61
N ILE A 32 -23.17 -1.49 -19.23
CA ILE A 32 -22.86 -0.10 -18.82
C ILE A 32 -24.11 0.75 -18.97
N GLN A 33 -24.72 0.74 -20.15
CA GLN A 33 -25.90 1.55 -20.44
C GLN A 33 -27.07 1.23 -19.50
N ALA A 34 -27.26 -0.05 -19.14
CA ALA A 34 -28.30 -0.48 -18.20
C ALA A 34 -28.14 0.10 -16.79
N ILE A 35 -26.94 0.54 -16.40
CA ILE A 35 -26.70 1.22 -15.12
C ILE A 35 -26.79 2.74 -15.31
N VAL A 36 -26.17 3.28 -16.37
CA VAL A 36 -26.13 4.72 -16.62
C VAL A 36 -27.53 5.30 -16.81
N THR A 37 -28.41 4.57 -17.53
CA THR A 37 -29.81 4.99 -17.75
C THR A 37 -30.76 4.62 -16.62
N MET A 38 -30.26 3.88 -15.61
CA MET A 38 -31.10 3.46 -14.48
C MET A 38 -31.60 4.67 -13.70
N ARG A 39 -32.89 4.69 -13.43
CA ARG A 39 -33.51 5.67 -12.52
C ARG A 39 -33.08 5.40 -11.07
N LYS A 40 -33.16 6.45 -10.25
CA LYS A 40 -32.92 6.38 -8.82
C LYS A 40 -33.78 5.27 -8.19
N PRO A 41 -33.20 4.31 -7.47
CA PRO A 41 -33.95 3.27 -6.81
C PRO A 41 -34.92 3.81 -5.75
N THR A 42 -36.15 3.33 -5.80
CA THR A 42 -37.20 3.71 -4.85
C THR A 42 -37.62 2.53 -3.95
N LYS A 43 -37.18 1.32 -4.29
CA LYS A 43 -37.52 0.08 -3.56
C LYS A 43 -36.28 -0.78 -3.33
N LEU A 44 -36.30 -1.55 -2.27
CA LEU A 44 -35.22 -2.47 -1.91
C LEU A 44 -34.81 -3.41 -3.07
N LYS A 45 -35.79 -3.91 -3.82
CA LYS A 45 -35.54 -4.79 -4.98
C LYS A 45 -34.74 -4.09 -6.07
N GLU A 46 -34.93 -2.79 -6.27
CA GLU A 46 -34.22 -2.01 -7.29
C GLU A 46 -32.77 -1.78 -6.89
N ILE A 47 -32.47 -1.57 -5.58
CA ILE A 47 -31.07 -1.54 -5.09
C ILE A 47 -30.40 -2.91 -5.24
N GLN A 48 -31.08 -3.99 -4.96
CA GLN A 48 -30.55 -5.34 -5.18
C GLN A 48 -30.24 -5.58 -6.66
N GLN A 49 -31.07 -5.07 -7.57
CA GLN A 49 -30.80 -5.11 -9.01
C GLN A 49 -29.60 -4.24 -9.39
N LEU A 50 -29.48 -3.02 -8.83
CA LEU A 50 -28.33 -2.16 -9.04
C LEU A 50 -27.03 -2.85 -8.59
N THR A 51 -27.00 -3.36 -7.36
CA THR A 51 -25.78 -4.02 -6.84
C THR A 51 -25.44 -5.28 -7.62
N GLY A 52 -26.41 -6.05 -8.10
CA GLY A 52 -26.20 -7.19 -8.99
C GLY A 52 -25.60 -6.80 -10.35
N ARG A 53 -26.11 -5.74 -10.99
CA ARG A 53 -25.57 -5.21 -12.24
C ARG A 53 -24.14 -4.69 -12.08
N VAL A 54 -23.90 -3.98 -10.99
CA VAL A 54 -22.58 -3.44 -10.66
C VAL A 54 -21.57 -4.55 -10.37
N ALA A 55 -21.98 -5.60 -9.68
CA ALA A 55 -21.13 -6.77 -9.41
C ALA A 55 -20.64 -7.45 -10.71
N ALA A 56 -21.45 -7.46 -11.77
CA ALA A 56 -21.07 -8.00 -13.08
C ALA A 56 -19.94 -7.18 -13.76
N LEU A 57 -19.77 -5.90 -13.40
CA LEU A 57 -18.73 -5.02 -13.90
C LEU A 57 -17.54 -4.86 -12.92
N SER A 58 -17.53 -5.60 -11.82
CA SER A 58 -16.58 -5.42 -10.71
C SER A 58 -15.11 -5.51 -11.12
N ARG A 59 -14.78 -6.30 -12.12
CA ARG A 59 -13.40 -6.44 -12.60
C ARG A 59 -12.85 -5.22 -13.35
N PHE A 60 -13.74 -4.31 -13.79
CA PHE A 60 -13.38 -3.10 -14.53
C PHE A 60 -13.39 -1.85 -13.66
N VAL A 61 -13.91 -1.92 -12.44
CA VAL A 61 -14.12 -0.73 -11.60
C VAL A 61 -13.19 -0.79 -10.41
N ALA A 62 -12.26 0.17 -10.37
CA ALA A 62 -11.42 0.37 -9.20
C ALA A 62 -12.28 0.80 -7.99
N ARG A 63 -11.93 0.30 -6.80
CA ARG A 63 -12.57 0.69 -5.54
C ARG A 63 -14.09 0.48 -5.49
N LEU A 64 -14.61 -0.43 -6.27
CA LEU A 64 -16.05 -0.66 -6.36
C LEU A 64 -16.72 -0.96 -5.00
N GLY A 65 -16.05 -1.72 -4.13
CA GLY A 65 -16.57 -2.05 -2.80
C GLY A 65 -16.82 -0.79 -1.96
N GLU A 66 -15.92 0.19 -2.04
CA GLU A 66 -16.05 1.48 -1.36
C GLU A 66 -17.20 2.32 -1.90
N LYS A 67 -17.23 2.47 -3.23
CA LYS A 67 -18.32 3.20 -3.94
C LYS A 67 -19.71 2.58 -3.69
N ALA A 68 -19.77 1.28 -3.42
CA ALA A 68 -20.99 0.56 -3.16
C ALA A 68 -21.41 0.48 -1.68
N LEU A 69 -20.57 0.93 -0.73
CA LEU A 69 -20.86 0.90 0.70
C LEU A 69 -22.20 1.52 1.07
N PRO A 70 -22.60 2.72 0.56
CA PRO A 70 -23.90 3.31 0.87
C PRO A 70 -25.07 2.41 0.45
N PHE A 71 -24.97 1.72 -0.67
CA PHE A 71 -26.00 0.80 -1.15
C PHE A 71 -26.11 -0.43 -0.27
N TYR A 72 -25.00 -1.00 0.19
CA TYR A 72 -25.01 -2.12 1.13
C TYR A 72 -25.58 -1.73 2.49
N ALA A 73 -25.34 -0.50 2.94
CA ALA A 73 -25.94 0.03 4.16
C ALA A 73 -27.49 0.10 4.03
N LEU A 74 -27.99 0.57 2.90
CA LEU A 74 -29.42 0.64 2.62
C LEU A 74 -30.05 -0.76 2.51
N ILE A 75 -29.38 -1.72 1.88
CA ILE A 75 -29.87 -3.11 1.80
C ILE A 75 -30.03 -3.74 3.21
N LYS A 76 -29.12 -3.41 4.14
CA LYS A 76 -29.19 -3.90 5.52
C LYS A 76 -30.38 -3.32 6.32
N GLN A 77 -30.94 -2.18 5.92
CA GLN A 77 -32.11 -1.58 6.57
C GLN A 77 -33.42 -2.35 6.29
N GLY A 78 -33.43 -3.21 5.25
CA GLY A 78 -34.58 -4.04 4.92
C GLY A 78 -35.85 -3.23 4.59
N GLU A 79 -36.96 -3.52 5.29
CA GLU A 79 -38.24 -2.83 5.05
C GLU A 79 -38.26 -1.33 5.39
N LYS A 80 -37.29 -0.86 6.22
CA LYS A 80 -37.12 0.56 6.56
C LYS A 80 -36.28 1.31 5.52
N PHE A 81 -36.19 0.79 4.28
CA PHE A 81 -35.44 1.38 3.21
C PHE A 81 -35.86 2.83 2.94
N LEU A 82 -34.91 3.73 3.08
CA LEU A 82 -35.04 5.13 2.74
C LEU A 82 -33.79 5.59 1.99
N TRP A 83 -33.99 6.01 0.75
CA TRP A 83 -32.90 6.59 -0.05
C TRP A 83 -32.46 7.93 0.54
N ASN A 84 -31.16 8.13 0.74
CA ASN A 84 -30.59 9.32 1.35
C ASN A 84 -29.63 10.04 0.38
N GLU A 85 -29.18 11.23 0.77
CA GLU A 85 -28.26 12.04 -0.04
C GLU A 85 -26.89 11.39 -0.27
N GLU A 86 -26.40 10.57 0.69
CA GLU A 86 -25.17 9.84 0.55
C GLU A 86 -25.25 8.80 -0.57
N ALA A 87 -26.39 8.07 -0.62
CA ALA A 87 -26.66 7.14 -1.71
C ALA A 87 -26.83 7.84 -3.06
N ASP A 88 -27.41 9.04 -3.08
CA ASP A 88 -27.50 9.86 -4.28
C ASP A 88 -26.11 10.20 -4.85
N ARG A 89 -25.23 10.73 -4.01
CA ARG A 89 -23.86 11.07 -4.42
C ARG A 89 -23.10 9.84 -4.89
N ALA A 90 -23.20 8.74 -4.17
CA ALA A 90 -22.58 7.48 -4.54
C ALA A 90 -23.14 6.93 -5.87
N PHE A 91 -24.44 7.12 -6.14
CA PHE A 91 -25.06 6.65 -7.37
C PHE A 91 -24.59 7.45 -8.60
N GLU A 92 -24.50 8.76 -8.49
CA GLU A 92 -23.98 9.61 -9.58
C GLU A 92 -22.47 9.40 -9.80
N ASP A 93 -21.68 9.25 -8.72
CA ASP A 93 -20.26 8.91 -8.83
C ASP A 93 -20.03 7.54 -9.48
N LEU A 94 -20.83 6.55 -9.11
CA LEU A 94 -20.80 5.22 -9.70
C LEU A 94 -21.13 5.28 -11.21
N LYS A 95 -22.18 5.99 -11.63
CA LYS A 95 -22.53 6.18 -13.05
C LYS A 95 -21.38 6.79 -13.82
N ARG A 96 -20.78 7.86 -13.29
CA ARG A 96 -19.62 8.54 -13.91
C ARG A 96 -18.44 7.60 -14.06
N THR A 97 -18.09 6.83 -13.00
CA THR A 97 -16.98 5.87 -13.03
C THR A 97 -17.21 4.76 -14.05
N ILE A 98 -18.45 4.25 -14.15
CA ILE A 98 -18.78 3.15 -15.06
C ILE A 98 -18.90 3.61 -16.52
N SER A 99 -19.14 4.90 -16.78
CA SER A 99 -19.29 5.42 -18.16
C SER A 99 -18.03 5.27 -19.00
N THR A 100 -16.85 5.26 -18.40
CA THR A 100 -15.55 5.14 -19.06
C THR A 100 -14.67 4.07 -18.39
N PRO A 101 -15.03 2.79 -18.48
CA PRO A 101 -14.25 1.75 -17.83
C PRO A 101 -12.91 1.56 -18.54
N PRO A 102 -11.85 1.18 -17.81
CA PRO A 102 -10.57 0.85 -18.41
C PRO A 102 -10.66 -0.40 -19.25
N ILE A 103 -9.82 -0.48 -20.30
CA ILE A 103 -9.61 -1.70 -21.06
C ILE A 103 -8.65 -2.60 -20.27
N LEU A 104 -9.07 -3.83 -19.99
CA LEU A 104 -8.22 -4.82 -19.35
C LEU A 104 -7.42 -5.59 -20.38
N VAL A 105 -6.17 -5.91 -20.07
CA VAL A 105 -5.32 -6.69 -20.95
C VAL A 105 -5.19 -8.14 -20.49
N ALA A 106 -5.08 -9.05 -21.42
CA ALA A 106 -4.72 -10.43 -21.11
C ALA A 106 -3.20 -10.54 -20.93
N PRO A 107 -2.70 -11.18 -19.85
CA PRO A 107 -1.28 -11.45 -19.71
C PRO A 107 -0.78 -12.40 -20.81
N LYS A 108 0.49 -12.26 -21.19
CA LYS A 108 1.20 -13.22 -22.01
C LYS A 108 1.62 -14.42 -21.16
N GLU A 109 1.93 -15.54 -21.79
CA GLU A 109 2.40 -16.74 -21.08
C GLU A 109 3.61 -16.42 -20.16
N LYS A 110 3.54 -16.81 -18.89
CA LYS A 110 4.58 -16.57 -17.87
C LYS A 110 4.99 -15.11 -17.65
N GLU A 111 4.22 -14.15 -18.17
CA GLU A 111 4.48 -12.72 -17.95
C GLU A 111 4.33 -12.39 -16.45
N PRO A 112 5.31 -11.69 -15.82
CA PRO A 112 5.19 -11.29 -14.42
C PRO A 112 4.03 -10.32 -14.21
N LEU A 113 3.27 -10.51 -13.13
CA LEU A 113 2.12 -9.68 -12.78
C LEU A 113 2.40 -8.91 -11.50
N LEU A 114 2.25 -7.61 -11.55
CA LEU A 114 2.36 -6.73 -10.40
C LEU A 114 1.03 -6.68 -9.64
N LEU A 115 1.06 -6.97 -8.34
CA LEU A 115 -0.12 -6.89 -7.47
C LEU A 115 0.02 -5.68 -6.55
N TYR A 116 -0.80 -4.66 -6.78
CA TYR A 116 -0.94 -3.52 -5.90
C TYR A 116 -2.09 -3.75 -4.91
N ILE A 117 -1.87 -3.35 -3.66
CA ILE A 117 -2.83 -3.58 -2.57
C ILE A 117 -3.02 -2.32 -1.77
N ALA A 118 -4.26 -2.00 -1.46
CA ALA A 118 -4.66 -0.98 -0.51
C ALA A 118 -5.73 -1.52 0.42
N ALA A 119 -5.80 -1.00 1.63
CA ALA A 119 -6.82 -1.38 2.60
C ALA A 119 -7.29 -0.15 3.38
N THR A 120 -8.59 0.02 3.43
CA THR A 120 -9.30 0.99 4.29
C THR A 120 -9.87 0.27 5.52
N PRO A 121 -10.43 0.97 6.49
CA PRO A 121 -11.10 0.31 7.61
C PRO A 121 -12.14 -0.73 7.20
N GLN A 122 -12.83 -0.51 6.08
CA GLN A 122 -13.99 -1.31 5.66
C GLN A 122 -13.79 -2.13 4.39
N VAL A 123 -12.77 -1.82 3.57
CA VAL A 123 -12.59 -2.43 2.24
C VAL A 123 -11.14 -2.77 1.99
N VAL A 124 -10.89 -3.92 1.38
CA VAL A 124 -9.59 -4.26 0.77
C VAL A 124 -9.71 -4.18 -0.74
N ILE A 125 -8.74 -3.54 -1.37
CA ILE A 125 -8.72 -3.25 -2.78
C ILE A 125 -7.41 -3.75 -3.36
N THR A 126 -7.48 -4.47 -4.48
CA THR A 126 -6.29 -4.93 -5.17
C THR A 126 -6.44 -4.75 -6.68
N VAL A 127 -5.33 -4.52 -7.35
CA VAL A 127 -5.27 -4.50 -8.81
C VAL A 127 -4.09 -5.33 -9.29
N LEU A 128 -4.36 -6.21 -10.25
CA LEU A 128 -3.36 -6.99 -10.96
C LEU A 128 -3.02 -6.28 -12.26
N VAL A 129 -1.73 -6.08 -12.52
CA VAL A 129 -1.23 -5.22 -13.60
C VAL A 129 -0.09 -5.93 -14.32
N VAL A 130 0.03 -5.71 -15.62
CA VAL A 130 1.25 -6.02 -16.40
C VAL A 130 2.01 -4.74 -16.69
N GLU A 131 3.35 -4.82 -16.75
CA GLU A 131 4.20 -3.72 -17.19
C GLU A 131 4.84 -4.11 -18.53
N ARG A 132 4.60 -3.31 -19.57
CA ARG A 132 5.12 -3.56 -20.93
C ARG A 132 5.80 -2.32 -21.48
N GLU A 133 6.88 -2.54 -22.21
CA GLU A 133 7.47 -1.49 -23.03
C GLU A 133 6.55 -1.18 -24.22
N GLU A 134 6.23 0.08 -24.42
CA GLU A 134 5.44 0.57 -25.55
C GLU A 134 6.29 1.53 -26.40
N GLU A 135 6.16 1.41 -27.71
CA GLU A 135 6.89 2.21 -28.68
C GLU A 135 6.62 3.71 -28.46
N GLY A 136 7.70 4.51 -28.37
CA GLY A 136 7.59 5.96 -28.09
C GLY A 136 7.48 6.35 -26.62
N LYS A 137 7.54 5.39 -25.68
CA LYS A 137 7.55 5.69 -24.22
C LYS A 137 8.88 5.33 -23.57
N LEU A 138 9.43 6.26 -22.79
CA LEU A 138 10.72 6.10 -22.10
C LEU A 138 10.70 5.06 -20.97
N HIS A 139 9.52 4.66 -20.51
CA HIS A 139 9.32 3.73 -19.38
C HIS A 139 8.21 2.74 -19.70
N GLY A 140 8.29 1.56 -19.06
CA GLY A 140 7.24 0.56 -19.13
C GLY A 140 5.86 1.12 -18.76
N VAL A 141 4.85 0.77 -19.54
CA VAL A 141 3.46 1.17 -19.32
C VAL A 141 2.75 0.08 -18.57
N GLN A 142 2.11 0.46 -17.47
CA GLN A 142 1.34 -0.48 -16.67
C GLN A 142 -0.10 -0.53 -17.17
N ARG A 143 -0.58 -1.74 -17.45
CA ARG A 143 -1.93 -2.01 -17.95
C ARG A 143 -2.69 -2.91 -16.97
N PRO A 144 -3.92 -2.55 -16.58
CA PRO A 144 -4.69 -3.36 -15.65
C PRO A 144 -5.12 -4.69 -16.28
N VAL A 145 -5.01 -5.75 -15.49
CA VAL A 145 -5.51 -7.11 -15.83
C VAL A 145 -6.82 -7.37 -15.10
N TYR A 146 -6.89 -6.99 -13.81
CA TYR A 146 -8.06 -7.28 -13.00
C TYR A 146 -8.13 -6.38 -11.76
N PHE A 147 -9.27 -5.77 -11.51
CA PHE A 147 -9.56 -5.07 -10.25
C PHE A 147 -10.34 -5.97 -9.30
N ILE A 148 -9.98 -5.94 -8.02
CA ILE A 148 -10.73 -6.58 -6.95
C ILE A 148 -11.00 -5.53 -5.86
N SER A 149 -12.22 -5.53 -5.36
CA SER A 149 -12.61 -4.77 -4.20
C SER A 149 -13.53 -5.62 -3.35
N GLU A 150 -13.17 -5.82 -2.08
CA GLU A 150 -13.92 -6.65 -1.13
C GLU A 150 -14.27 -5.83 0.10
N VAL A 151 -15.56 -5.73 0.39
CA VAL A 151 -16.06 -5.15 1.64
C VAL A 151 -15.80 -6.13 2.77
N LEU A 152 -15.09 -5.70 3.79
CA LEU A 152 -14.70 -6.52 4.92
C LEU A 152 -15.89 -6.81 5.84
N SER A 153 -16.03 -8.06 6.25
CA SER A 153 -16.98 -8.42 7.31
C SER A 153 -16.62 -7.73 8.64
N PRO A 154 -17.55 -7.54 9.58
CA PRO A 154 -17.27 -6.90 10.87
C PRO A 154 -16.08 -7.49 11.63
N SER A 155 -15.85 -8.81 11.51
CA SER A 155 -14.68 -9.47 12.09
C SER A 155 -13.37 -9.08 11.41
N LYS A 156 -13.35 -8.96 10.07
CA LYS A 156 -12.18 -8.57 9.30
C LYS A 156 -11.89 -7.06 9.40
N GLN A 157 -12.90 -6.23 9.64
CA GLN A 157 -12.72 -4.79 9.86
C GLN A 157 -11.84 -4.49 11.09
N ARG A 158 -11.84 -5.42 12.07
CA ARG A 158 -11.00 -5.32 13.28
C ARG A 158 -9.54 -5.76 13.05
N TYR A 159 -9.18 -6.25 11.86
CA TYR A 159 -7.79 -6.61 11.58
C TYR A 159 -6.92 -5.36 11.61
N PRO A 160 -5.71 -5.42 12.19
CA PRO A 160 -4.69 -4.40 12.02
C PRO A 160 -4.42 -4.13 10.54
N GLN A 161 -3.92 -2.95 10.21
CA GLN A 161 -3.73 -2.54 8.82
C GLN A 161 -2.88 -3.53 8.03
N TYR A 162 -1.75 -3.95 8.58
CA TYR A 162 -0.87 -4.92 7.93
C TYR A 162 -1.53 -6.29 7.68
N GLN A 163 -2.42 -6.74 8.60
CA GLN A 163 -3.19 -7.96 8.39
C GLN A 163 -4.27 -7.79 7.31
N LYS A 164 -4.86 -6.59 7.16
CA LYS A 164 -5.77 -6.30 6.03
C LYS A 164 -5.03 -6.35 4.70
N LEU A 165 -3.80 -5.80 4.65
CA LEU A 165 -2.95 -5.88 3.46
C LEU A 165 -2.58 -7.33 3.13
N ALA A 166 -2.13 -8.11 4.12
CA ALA A 166 -1.86 -9.54 3.95
C ALA A 166 -3.13 -10.31 3.52
N TYR A 167 -4.29 -9.96 4.10
CA TYR A 167 -5.57 -10.49 3.66
C TYR A 167 -5.86 -10.16 2.19
N GLY A 168 -5.47 -8.99 1.71
CA GLY A 168 -5.58 -8.61 0.29
C GLY A 168 -4.84 -9.56 -0.64
N VAL A 169 -3.62 -9.99 -0.27
CA VAL A 169 -2.87 -10.99 -1.04
C VAL A 169 -3.63 -12.31 -1.11
N ILE A 170 -4.04 -12.86 0.03
CA ILE A 170 -4.71 -14.18 0.07
C ILE A 170 -6.08 -14.15 -0.60
N ALA A 171 -6.87 -13.07 -0.40
CA ALA A 171 -8.16 -12.91 -1.05
C ALA A 171 -8.03 -12.86 -2.58
N THR A 172 -7.02 -12.15 -3.09
CA THR A 172 -6.71 -12.11 -4.52
C THR A 172 -6.26 -13.46 -5.04
N ALA A 173 -5.35 -14.13 -4.34
CA ALA A 173 -4.86 -15.45 -4.71
C ALA A 173 -5.98 -16.50 -4.77
N ARG A 174 -6.94 -16.44 -3.86
CA ARG A 174 -8.14 -17.31 -3.87
C ARG A 174 -9.07 -17.02 -5.04
N LYS A 175 -9.30 -15.74 -5.32
CA LYS A 175 -10.21 -15.31 -6.40
C LYS A 175 -9.62 -15.51 -7.78
N LEU A 176 -8.32 -15.28 -7.92
CA LEU A 176 -7.59 -15.35 -9.20
C LEU A 176 -6.60 -16.51 -9.25
N ARG A 177 -7.01 -17.68 -8.79
CA ARG A 177 -6.18 -18.89 -8.71
C ARG A 177 -5.39 -19.18 -9.97
N HIS A 178 -6.04 -19.08 -11.13
CA HIS A 178 -5.45 -19.37 -12.43
C HIS A 178 -4.30 -18.42 -12.79
N TYR A 179 -4.39 -17.14 -12.44
CA TYR A 179 -3.27 -16.20 -12.63
C TYR A 179 -2.10 -16.54 -11.69
N PHE A 180 -2.37 -16.81 -10.42
CA PHE A 180 -1.33 -17.16 -9.43
C PHE A 180 -0.68 -18.54 -9.68
N SER A 181 -1.27 -19.39 -10.51
CA SER A 181 -0.69 -20.69 -10.90
C SER A 181 0.07 -20.62 -12.21
N ALA A 182 -0.23 -19.65 -13.10
CA ALA A 182 0.35 -19.55 -14.42
C ALA A 182 1.42 -18.46 -14.57
N HIS A 183 1.50 -17.51 -13.61
CA HIS A 183 2.36 -16.34 -13.69
C HIS A 183 3.11 -16.10 -12.38
N PRO A 184 4.36 -15.61 -12.43
CA PRO A 184 5.04 -15.02 -11.29
C PRO A 184 4.26 -13.77 -10.81
N ILE A 185 4.04 -13.65 -9.50
CA ILE A 185 3.32 -12.52 -8.90
C ILE A 185 4.29 -11.68 -8.09
N ILE A 186 4.37 -10.39 -8.38
CA ILE A 186 5.18 -9.42 -7.65
C ILE A 186 4.24 -8.56 -6.82
N VAL A 187 4.22 -8.75 -5.51
CA VAL A 187 3.42 -7.95 -4.58
C VAL A 187 4.15 -6.65 -4.30
N VAL A 188 3.55 -5.53 -4.70
CA VAL A 188 4.14 -4.20 -4.58
C VAL A 188 3.49 -3.46 -3.42
N ASN A 189 4.21 -3.30 -2.31
CA ASN A 189 3.72 -2.59 -1.13
C ASN A 189 4.88 -2.03 -0.30
N GLU A 190 4.60 -1.05 0.58
CA GLU A 190 5.59 -0.48 1.50
C GLU A 190 5.68 -1.26 2.82
N ALA A 191 4.59 -1.93 3.22
CA ALA A 191 4.59 -2.79 4.40
C ALA A 191 5.41 -4.08 4.18
N PRO A 192 6.05 -4.63 5.21
CA PRO A 192 6.92 -5.80 5.12
C PRO A 192 6.12 -7.11 4.99
N LEU A 193 5.27 -7.21 3.96
CA LEU A 193 4.36 -8.34 3.76
C LEU A 193 5.07 -9.68 3.62
N SER A 194 6.28 -9.70 3.05
CA SER A 194 7.11 -10.89 2.97
C SER A 194 7.36 -11.49 4.36
N ASN A 195 7.77 -10.66 5.30
CA ASN A 195 8.06 -11.11 6.67
C ASN A 195 6.80 -11.52 7.42
N ILE A 196 5.69 -10.82 7.18
CA ILE A 196 4.42 -11.13 7.83
C ILE A 196 3.91 -12.50 7.38
N LEU A 197 3.97 -12.78 6.07
CA LEU A 197 3.41 -13.99 5.47
C LEU A 197 4.37 -15.19 5.48
N ASN A 198 5.69 -14.94 5.50
CA ASN A 198 6.71 -15.98 5.50
C ASN A 198 7.35 -16.19 6.88
N ASN A 199 6.82 -15.56 7.93
CA ASN A 199 7.35 -15.71 9.28
C ASN A 199 7.03 -17.11 9.83
N PRO A 200 8.04 -17.96 10.10
CA PRO A 200 7.81 -19.30 10.66
C PRO A 200 7.28 -19.25 12.11
N GLU A 201 7.49 -18.16 12.83
CA GLU A 201 6.97 -17.94 14.19
C GLU A 201 5.55 -17.33 14.19
N ALA A 202 5.00 -16.99 13.02
CA ALA A 202 3.65 -16.47 12.95
C ALA A 202 2.64 -17.48 13.47
N THR A 203 1.69 -17.02 14.25
CA THR A 203 0.63 -17.85 14.81
C THR A 203 -0.74 -17.49 14.24
N GLY A 204 -1.69 -18.39 14.40
CA GLY A 204 -3.07 -18.16 14.01
C GLY A 204 -3.25 -18.01 12.50
N ARG A 205 -4.09 -17.02 12.10
CA ARG A 205 -4.53 -16.88 10.70
C ARG A 205 -3.44 -16.51 9.72
N VAL A 206 -2.44 -15.74 10.16
CA VAL A 206 -1.36 -15.26 9.28
C VAL A 206 -0.47 -16.44 8.86
N SER A 207 -0.16 -17.33 9.78
CA SER A 207 0.56 -18.59 9.49
C SER A 207 -0.20 -19.42 8.45
N LEU A 208 -1.51 -19.60 8.60
CA LEU A 208 -2.33 -20.34 7.63
C LEU A 208 -2.30 -19.69 6.24
N TRP A 209 -2.31 -18.34 6.17
CA TRP A 209 -2.18 -17.63 4.89
C TRP A 209 -0.81 -17.83 4.25
N GLY A 210 0.26 -17.80 5.05
CA GLY A 210 1.61 -18.07 4.57
C GLY A 210 1.73 -19.47 3.97
N ILE A 211 1.22 -20.50 4.68
CA ILE A 211 1.19 -21.88 4.18
C ILE A 211 0.38 -22.01 2.88
N GLU A 212 -0.78 -21.33 2.77
CA GLU A 212 -1.59 -21.38 1.56
C GLU A 212 -0.92 -20.69 0.36
N LEU A 213 -0.11 -19.65 0.61
CA LEU A 213 0.60 -18.91 -0.43
C LEU A 213 1.94 -19.54 -0.83
N SER A 214 2.58 -20.31 0.05
CA SER A 214 3.93 -20.86 -0.15
C SER A 214 4.12 -21.69 -1.44
N PRO A 215 3.10 -22.43 -1.98
CA PRO A 215 3.27 -23.17 -3.23
C PRO A 215 3.25 -22.28 -4.49
N ARG A 216 3.08 -20.96 -4.35
CA ARG A 216 2.93 -20.02 -5.46
C ARG A 216 4.21 -19.23 -5.66
N ASP A 217 4.49 -18.86 -6.91
CA ASP A 217 5.63 -17.99 -7.24
C ASP A 217 5.27 -16.53 -6.90
N ILE A 218 5.49 -16.13 -5.64
CA ILE A 218 5.19 -14.80 -5.12
C ILE A 218 6.47 -14.16 -4.61
N THR A 219 6.80 -13.01 -5.15
CA THR A 219 7.87 -12.13 -4.67
C THR A 219 7.30 -10.82 -4.13
N TYR A 220 8.07 -10.10 -3.32
CA TYR A 220 7.62 -8.87 -2.68
C TYR A 220 8.60 -7.76 -2.99
N GLU A 221 8.11 -6.63 -3.49
CA GLU A 221 8.92 -5.47 -3.79
C GLU A 221 8.40 -4.22 -3.10
N LYS A 222 9.31 -3.32 -2.72
CA LYS A 222 8.92 -1.98 -2.30
C LYS A 222 8.38 -1.20 -3.48
N ARG A 223 7.40 -0.37 -3.18
CA ARG A 223 6.78 0.50 -4.16
C ARG A 223 7.78 1.54 -4.68
N LYS A 224 8.07 1.50 -5.97
CA LYS A 224 8.80 2.54 -6.71
C LYS A 224 7.82 3.65 -7.14
N ALA A 225 8.34 4.79 -7.60
CA ALA A 225 7.50 5.87 -8.13
C ALA A 225 6.53 5.34 -9.20
N ILE A 226 5.28 5.79 -9.16
CA ILE A 226 4.21 5.32 -10.05
C ILE A 226 4.46 5.84 -11.46
N LYS A 227 4.57 4.92 -12.41
CA LYS A 227 4.85 5.20 -13.82
C LYS A 227 3.60 5.18 -14.71
N SER A 228 2.38 5.15 -14.15
CA SER A 228 1.14 5.00 -14.91
C SER A 228 0.07 5.99 -14.49
N GLN A 229 -0.67 6.53 -15.46
CA GLN A 229 -1.81 7.44 -15.24
C GLN A 229 -3.07 6.75 -14.67
N ILE A 230 -3.15 5.41 -14.74
CA ILE A 230 -4.34 4.65 -14.31
C ILE A 230 -4.31 4.34 -12.80
N LEU A 231 -3.15 4.36 -12.19
CA LEU A 231 -2.93 4.07 -10.77
C LEU A 231 -3.02 5.30 -9.82
N PRO A 232 -2.89 6.57 -10.26
CA PRO A 232 -3.03 7.71 -9.37
C PRO A 232 -4.35 7.74 -8.63
N ASP A 233 -5.47 7.46 -9.30
CA ASP A 233 -6.80 7.42 -8.67
C ASP A 233 -6.94 6.29 -7.65
N PHE A 234 -6.21 5.18 -7.87
CA PHE A 234 -6.14 4.08 -6.92
C PHE A 234 -5.34 4.45 -5.65
N ILE A 235 -4.39 5.37 -5.78
CA ILE A 235 -3.36 5.65 -4.76
C ILE A 235 -3.48 7.06 -4.15
N ALA A 236 -3.83 8.09 -4.90
CA ALA A 236 -3.86 9.48 -4.44
C ALA A 236 -4.88 9.72 -3.32
N GLU A 237 -6.08 9.17 -3.46
CA GLU A 237 -7.12 9.26 -2.43
C GLU A 237 -6.83 8.39 -1.18
N TRP A 238 -5.90 7.44 -1.26
CA TRP A 238 -5.56 6.58 -0.14
C TRP A 238 -4.80 7.33 0.98
N MET A 239 -4.04 8.36 0.64
CA MET A 239 -3.32 9.17 1.64
C MET A 239 -4.26 10.06 2.46
N GLU A 240 -5.42 10.46 1.92
CA GLU A 240 -6.39 11.31 2.63
C GLU A 240 -7.29 10.53 3.61
N LEU A 241 -7.56 9.25 3.36
CA LEU A 241 -8.49 8.43 4.16
C LEU A 241 -7.91 7.87 5.47
N GLN A 242 -6.63 8.05 5.74
CA GLN A 242 -6.02 7.61 7.01
C GLN A 242 -6.37 8.51 8.22
N ASN A 243 -6.99 9.66 8.02
CA ASN A 243 -7.09 10.73 9.03
C ASN A 243 -8.48 10.97 9.63
N THR A 244 -9.46 10.09 9.53
CA THR A 244 -10.81 10.35 10.05
C THR A 244 -11.27 9.30 11.07
N GLY A 245 -10.83 9.45 12.31
CA GLY A 245 -11.39 8.77 13.48
C GLY A 245 -10.93 9.46 14.77
N PRO A 246 -11.73 9.47 15.86
CA PRO A 246 -11.26 9.99 17.14
C PRO A 246 -10.04 9.20 17.61
N PRO A 247 -9.06 9.84 18.29
CA PRO A 247 -7.82 9.20 18.69
C PRO A 247 -8.09 8.07 19.70
N ASP A 248 -8.03 6.84 19.20
CA ASP A 248 -8.13 5.65 20.05
C ASP A 248 -6.76 5.36 20.68
N LEU A 249 -6.60 5.72 21.94
CA LEU A 249 -5.37 5.53 22.73
C LEU A 249 -4.97 4.05 22.86
N SER A 250 -5.91 3.11 22.66
CA SER A 250 -5.65 1.67 22.70
C SER A 250 -4.86 1.16 21.47
N ARG A 251 -4.70 1.98 20.41
CA ARG A 251 -4.01 1.65 19.16
C ARG A 251 -2.63 2.26 19.03
N THR A 252 -1.92 2.41 20.15
CA THR A 252 -0.54 2.92 20.13
C THR A 252 0.44 1.79 19.78
N TRP A 253 1.23 1.99 18.73
CA TRP A 253 2.35 1.13 18.40
C TRP A 253 3.56 1.48 19.23
N THR A 254 4.39 0.49 19.54
CA THR A 254 5.69 0.68 20.17
C THR A 254 6.78 0.41 19.15
N MET A 255 7.81 1.24 19.13
CA MET A 255 8.99 1.10 18.29
C MET A 255 10.25 1.17 19.13
N ASN A 256 11.09 0.15 19.05
CA ASN A 256 12.45 0.19 19.56
C ASN A 256 13.41 0.33 18.38
N PHE A 257 14.41 1.19 18.50
CA PHE A 257 15.42 1.41 17.47
C PHE A 257 16.82 1.49 18.08
N ASP A 258 17.80 1.09 17.27
CA ASP A 258 19.23 1.22 17.58
C ASP A 258 20.04 1.39 16.29
N GLY A 259 21.14 2.14 16.36
CA GLY A 259 22.11 2.32 15.30
C GLY A 259 23.49 1.88 15.73
N SER A 260 24.18 1.11 14.88
CA SER A 260 25.52 0.61 15.16
C SER A 260 26.47 0.88 14.01
N LYS A 261 27.69 1.37 14.34
CA LYS A 261 28.81 1.49 13.38
C LYS A 261 29.98 0.66 13.84
N ARG A 262 30.49 -0.16 12.91
CA ARG A 262 31.69 -0.98 13.10
C ARG A 262 32.68 -0.75 11.96
N VAL A 263 33.81 -1.44 12.01
CA VAL A 263 34.84 -1.38 10.95
C VAL A 263 34.28 -1.93 9.64
N GLU A 264 33.44 -2.98 9.71
CA GLU A 264 32.86 -3.68 8.59
C GLU A 264 31.73 -2.87 7.91
N GLY A 265 31.05 -1.98 8.66
CA GLY A 265 29.95 -1.18 8.11
C GLY A 265 29.12 -0.46 9.16
N ALA A 266 28.05 0.18 8.69
CA ALA A 266 27.03 0.76 9.54
C ALA A 266 25.70 0.03 9.34
N GLY A 267 24.97 -0.19 10.42
CA GLY A 267 23.69 -0.87 10.41
C GLY A 267 22.73 -0.30 11.43
N ALA A 268 21.47 -0.63 11.30
CA ALA A 268 20.45 -0.25 12.26
C ALA A 268 19.46 -1.39 12.48
N GLY A 269 18.88 -1.43 13.67
CA GLY A 269 17.85 -2.37 14.07
C GLY A 269 16.58 -1.65 14.48
N VAL A 270 15.43 -2.17 14.04
CA VAL A 270 14.12 -1.68 14.43
C VAL A 270 13.23 -2.83 14.84
N VAL A 271 12.54 -2.68 15.97
CA VAL A 271 11.50 -3.59 16.43
C VAL A 271 10.21 -2.80 16.56
N LEU A 272 9.20 -3.13 15.76
CA LEU A 272 7.86 -2.58 15.87
C LEU A 272 6.96 -3.57 16.58
N ILE A 273 6.18 -3.09 17.55
CA ILE A 273 5.21 -3.90 18.29
C ILE A 273 3.83 -3.29 18.06
N SER A 274 2.93 -4.09 17.49
CA SER A 274 1.55 -3.65 17.27
C SER A 274 0.78 -3.57 18.59
N PRO A 275 -0.38 -2.86 18.61
CA PRO A 275 -1.27 -2.85 19.78
C PRO A 275 -1.75 -4.24 20.22
N GLU A 276 -1.73 -5.20 19.29
CA GLU A 276 -2.11 -6.60 19.54
C GLU A 276 -0.93 -7.45 20.04
N GLY A 277 0.28 -6.87 20.13
CA GLY A 277 1.49 -7.55 20.61
C GLY A 277 2.31 -8.25 19.52
N ASP A 278 1.96 -8.11 18.24
CA ASP A 278 2.74 -8.69 17.14
C ASP A 278 4.05 -7.91 16.96
N LYS A 279 5.18 -8.63 16.92
CA LYS A 279 6.52 -8.05 16.74
C LYS A 279 6.97 -8.12 15.29
N LEU A 280 7.41 -6.99 14.72
CA LEU A 280 8.04 -6.89 13.42
C LEU A 280 9.50 -6.44 13.59
N LYS A 281 10.44 -7.29 13.20
CA LYS A 281 11.88 -7.06 13.35
C LYS A 281 12.49 -6.64 12.01
N TYR A 282 13.36 -5.64 12.04
CA TYR A 282 13.89 -5.01 10.84
C TYR A 282 15.38 -4.69 10.99
N VAL A 283 16.19 -5.08 10.00
CA VAL A 283 17.63 -4.80 9.89
C VAL A 283 17.88 -3.88 8.72
N LEU A 284 18.63 -2.81 8.94
CA LEU A 284 19.12 -1.90 7.89
C LEU A 284 20.61 -2.07 7.73
N ARG A 285 21.08 -2.13 6.49
CA ARG A 285 22.51 -2.08 6.12
C ARG A 285 22.76 -0.81 5.35
N MET A 286 23.68 0.00 5.84
CA MET A 286 24.03 1.26 5.21
C MET A 286 25.24 1.05 4.31
N THR A 287 25.06 1.24 3.01
CA THR A 287 26.12 1.09 2.00
C THR A 287 26.68 2.44 1.53
N PHE A 288 26.13 3.56 1.98
CA PHE A 288 26.68 4.87 1.70
C PHE A 288 27.98 5.12 2.50
N PRO A 289 28.98 5.82 1.92
CA PRO A 289 30.29 5.98 2.52
C PRO A 289 30.26 6.88 3.77
N ASN A 290 31.18 6.60 4.72
CA ASN A 290 31.43 7.42 5.91
C ASN A 290 30.21 7.66 6.81
N ALA A 291 29.35 6.66 6.97
CA ALA A 291 28.29 6.73 7.95
C ALA A 291 28.88 6.88 9.37
N SER A 292 28.35 7.82 10.15
CA SER A 292 28.65 7.96 11.58
C SER A 292 27.69 7.13 12.42
N ASN A 293 28.04 6.90 13.70
CA ASN A 293 27.11 6.19 14.61
C ASN A 293 25.79 6.97 14.77
N ASN A 294 25.86 8.29 14.91
CA ASN A 294 24.68 9.14 15.04
C ASN A 294 23.81 9.10 13.77
N GLU A 295 24.42 9.02 12.57
CA GLU A 295 23.66 8.84 11.33
C GLU A 295 22.95 7.48 11.30
N ALA A 296 23.59 6.42 11.79
CA ALA A 296 22.97 5.10 11.89
C ALA A 296 21.74 5.11 12.82
N GLU A 297 21.84 5.80 13.96
CA GLU A 297 20.73 6.00 14.89
C GLU A 297 19.56 6.77 14.24
N TYR A 298 19.86 7.88 13.54
CA TYR A 298 18.82 8.64 12.83
C TYR A 298 18.19 7.85 11.68
N GLU A 299 18.95 7.08 10.93
CA GLU A 299 18.42 6.22 9.88
C GLU A 299 17.52 5.11 10.48
N ALA A 300 17.89 4.54 11.64
CA ALA A 300 17.04 3.61 12.38
C ALA A 300 15.69 4.24 12.76
N LEU A 301 15.73 5.44 13.35
CA LEU A 301 14.54 6.20 13.75
C LEU A 301 13.64 6.51 12.54
N ILE A 302 14.21 7.09 11.48
CA ILE A 302 13.47 7.52 10.28
C ILE A 302 12.85 6.33 9.53
N HIS A 303 13.63 5.26 9.32
CA HIS A 303 13.12 4.07 8.63
C HIS A 303 12.09 3.32 9.48
N GLY A 304 12.29 3.25 10.79
CA GLY A 304 11.30 2.69 11.72
C GLY A 304 9.97 3.45 11.70
N MET A 305 10.00 4.78 11.67
CA MET A 305 8.80 5.61 11.53
C MET A 305 8.10 5.40 10.18
N LYS A 306 8.85 5.35 9.06
CA LYS A 306 8.30 5.03 7.74
C LYS A 306 7.64 3.65 7.74
N MET A 307 8.28 2.66 8.36
CA MET A 307 7.75 1.30 8.50
C MET A 307 6.47 1.28 9.34
N ALA A 308 6.47 1.94 10.51
CA ALA A 308 5.30 2.03 11.37
C ALA A 308 4.11 2.65 10.61
N LYS A 309 4.36 3.72 9.83
CA LYS A 309 3.33 4.35 9.00
C LYS A 309 2.82 3.42 7.91
N ALA A 310 3.69 2.68 7.23
CA ALA A 310 3.31 1.70 6.22
C ALA A 310 2.48 0.54 6.81
N CYS A 311 2.73 0.17 8.07
CA CYS A 311 1.91 -0.79 8.82
C CYS A 311 0.59 -0.20 9.35
N GLY A 312 0.33 1.08 9.14
CA GLY A 312 -0.92 1.76 9.53
C GLY A 312 -0.92 2.29 10.96
N ALA A 313 0.26 2.51 11.56
CA ALA A 313 0.35 3.16 12.86
C ALA A 313 -0.12 4.63 12.73
N THR A 314 -1.05 5.01 13.60
CA THR A 314 -1.50 6.40 13.74
C THR A 314 -0.89 7.06 14.97
N ARG A 315 -0.54 6.28 15.99
CA ARG A 315 0.15 6.73 17.22
C ARG A 315 1.36 5.83 17.46
N LEU A 316 2.49 6.45 17.82
CA LEU A 316 3.76 5.75 17.94
C LEU A 316 4.49 6.17 19.22
N LYS A 317 4.84 5.18 20.04
CA LYS A 317 5.75 5.31 21.18
C LYS A 317 7.10 4.77 20.77
N ILE A 318 8.11 5.62 20.80
CA ILE A 318 9.45 5.32 20.29
C ILE A 318 10.41 5.23 21.47
N PHE A 319 11.26 4.20 21.46
CA PHE A 319 12.29 3.96 22.46
C PHE A 319 13.64 3.74 21.77
N GLY A 320 14.66 4.45 22.25
CA GLY A 320 16.05 4.29 21.81
C GLY A 320 17.01 4.55 22.96
N ASP A 321 18.21 3.99 22.88
CA ASP A 321 19.25 4.16 23.90
C ASP A 321 20.26 5.26 23.55
N SER A 322 20.12 5.90 22.38
CA SER A 322 20.87 7.09 22.00
C SER A 322 20.31 8.35 22.69
N GLN A 323 20.92 8.71 23.81
CA GLN A 323 20.53 9.91 24.56
C GLN A 323 20.62 11.19 23.70
N LEU A 324 21.62 11.27 22.82
CA LEU A 324 21.81 12.42 21.92
C LEU A 324 20.65 12.56 20.94
N VAL A 325 20.28 11.50 20.25
CA VAL A 325 19.18 11.51 19.28
C VAL A 325 17.85 11.81 19.96
N ALA A 326 17.58 11.17 21.10
CA ALA A 326 16.35 11.40 21.87
C ALA A 326 16.24 12.87 22.32
N GLN A 327 17.29 13.46 22.87
CA GLN A 327 17.30 14.87 23.31
C GLN A 327 17.17 15.86 22.15
N GLN A 328 17.78 15.56 20.98
CA GLN A 328 17.68 16.42 19.80
C GLN A 328 16.28 16.44 19.19
N VAL A 329 15.61 15.31 19.10
CA VAL A 329 14.23 15.25 18.56
C VAL A 329 13.21 15.81 19.53
N MET A 330 13.44 15.69 20.84
CA MET A 330 12.61 16.31 21.89
C MET A 330 12.87 17.82 22.10
N ASN A 331 13.73 18.45 21.28
CA ASN A 331 14.12 19.87 21.41
C ASN A 331 14.79 20.23 22.75
N GLN A 332 15.40 19.27 23.44
CA GLN A 332 16.14 19.47 24.68
C GLN A 332 17.60 19.86 24.45
N CYS A 333 18.13 19.55 23.27
CA CYS A 333 19.46 19.95 22.83
C CYS A 333 19.45 20.40 21.36
N ASP A 334 20.30 21.38 21.02
CA ASP A 334 20.48 21.81 19.64
C ASP A 334 21.32 20.81 18.84
N ALA A 335 20.97 20.60 17.57
CA ALA A 335 21.79 19.86 16.64
C ALA A 335 22.93 20.76 16.16
N VAL A 336 24.16 20.51 16.61
CA VAL A 336 25.33 21.36 16.35
C VAL A 336 25.92 21.12 14.95
N ASN A 337 25.61 19.99 14.31
CA ASN A 337 26.16 19.61 13.00
C ASN A 337 25.07 19.70 11.92
N ASP A 338 25.40 20.29 10.75
CA ASP A 338 24.51 20.43 9.61
C ASP A 338 23.86 19.11 9.18
N SER A 339 24.57 17.99 9.30
CA SER A 339 24.02 16.65 9.02
C SER A 339 22.90 16.29 9.99
N MET A 340 23.08 16.51 11.28
CA MET A 340 22.09 16.21 12.32
C MET A 340 20.86 17.14 12.22
N MET A 341 21.07 18.41 11.84
CA MET A 341 19.98 19.34 11.56
C MET A 341 19.10 18.86 10.41
N ALA A 342 19.74 18.38 9.33
CA ALA A 342 19.00 17.82 8.20
C ALA A 342 18.19 16.55 8.57
N TYR A 343 18.73 15.68 9.41
CA TYR A 343 18.00 14.50 9.90
C TYR A 343 16.83 14.90 10.82
N LYS A 344 17.03 15.89 11.68
CA LYS A 344 15.96 16.43 12.54
C LYS A 344 14.81 17.03 11.72
N GLU A 345 15.13 17.73 10.61
CA GLU A 345 14.08 18.21 9.68
C GLU A 345 13.26 17.06 9.09
N VAL A 346 13.90 15.96 8.68
CA VAL A 346 13.21 14.78 8.17
C VAL A 346 12.33 14.13 9.25
N TYR A 347 12.86 14.03 10.49
CA TYR A 347 12.07 13.54 11.63
C TYR A 347 10.81 14.40 11.83
N ASN A 348 10.94 15.72 11.88
CA ASN A 348 9.82 16.65 12.09
C ASN A 348 8.77 16.57 10.96
N GLU A 349 9.16 16.26 9.74
CA GLU A 349 8.22 16.01 8.64
C GLU A 349 7.47 14.68 8.82
N LEU A 350 8.14 13.63 9.29
CA LEU A 350 7.53 12.33 9.54
C LEU A 350 6.61 12.35 10.76
N GLU A 351 6.99 13.05 11.82
CA GLU A 351 6.19 13.19 13.04
C GLU A 351 4.79 13.74 12.73
N LYS A 352 4.67 14.70 11.81
CA LYS A 352 3.39 15.28 11.36
C LYS A 352 2.44 14.27 10.71
N LEU A 353 2.94 13.11 10.32
CA LEU A 353 2.12 12.05 9.72
C LEU A 353 1.41 11.19 10.78
N PHE A 354 1.74 11.36 12.06
CA PHE A 354 1.14 10.62 13.18
C PHE A 354 0.23 11.54 13.99
N ASP A 355 -0.86 10.99 14.52
CA ASP A 355 -1.78 11.67 15.44
C ASP A 355 -1.16 11.87 16.84
N GLY A 356 -0.08 11.17 17.12
CA GLY A 356 0.73 11.28 18.33
C GLY A 356 2.02 10.47 18.17
N CYS A 357 3.13 11.12 18.48
CA CYS A 357 4.45 10.51 18.45
C CYS A 357 5.20 10.93 19.72
N GLU A 358 5.71 9.97 20.46
CA GLU A 358 6.45 10.21 21.71
C GLU A 358 7.77 9.46 21.64
N VAL A 359 8.89 10.18 21.82
CA VAL A 359 10.23 9.58 21.84
C VAL A 359 10.73 9.53 23.28
N ASN A 360 11.20 8.38 23.71
CA ASN A 360 11.70 8.14 25.05
C ASN A 360 13.09 7.53 25.01
N HIS A 361 13.97 7.99 25.89
CA HIS A 361 15.25 7.34 26.12
C HIS A 361 15.07 6.15 27.06
N ILE A 362 15.70 5.01 26.71
CA ILE A 362 15.75 3.81 27.55
C ILE A 362 17.20 3.36 27.77
N SER A 363 17.42 2.54 28.79
CA SER A 363 18.73 1.94 29.00
C SER A 363 19.03 0.92 27.91
N ARG A 364 20.30 0.73 27.57
CA ARG A 364 20.76 -0.24 26.57
C ARG A 364 20.31 -1.67 26.90
N LEU A 365 20.26 -2.03 28.20
CA LEU A 365 19.76 -3.34 28.65
C LEU A 365 18.27 -3.57 28.34
N SER A 366 17.51 -2.48 28.13
CA SER A 366 16.09 -2.56 27.77
C SER A 366 15.87 -2.47 26.25
N ASN A 367 16.93 -2.30 25.45
CA ASN A 367 16.92 -2.15 24.00
C ASN A 367 17.64 -3.31 23.28
N ASP A 368 17.85 -4.44 23.96
CA ASP A 368 18.66 -5.56 23.52
C ASP A 368 18.24 -6.14 22.17
N GLU A 369 16.94 -6.27 21.90
CA GLU A 369 16.45 -6.78 20.62
C GLU A 369 16.86 -5.86 19.43
N ALA A 370 16.77 -4.53 19.60
CA ALA A 370 17.15 -3.58 18.56
C ALA A 370 18.68 -3.52 18.40
N ASP A 371 19.46 -3.55 19.49
CA ASP A 371 20.93 -3.62 19.47
C ASP A 371 21.44 -4.86 18.72
N VAL A 372 20.86 -6.04 18.97
CA VAL A 372 21.21 -7.27 18.23
C VAL A 372 20.97 -7.09 16.72
N LEU A 373 19.84 -6.53 16.32
CA LEU A 373 19.52 -6.28 14.91
C LEU A 373 20.46 -5.26 14.27
N ALA A 374 20.80 -4.19 14.99
CA ALA A 374 21.78 -3.19 14.53
C ALA A 374 23.17 -3.80 14.34
N ASN A 375 23.57 -4.69 15.25
CA ASN A 375 24.84 -5.43 15.13
C ASN A 375 24.84 -6.38 13.92
N ILE A 376 23.73 -7.09 13.64
CA ILE A 376 23.60 -7.92 12.42
C ILE A 376 23.76 -7.05 11.18
N GLY A 377 23.18 -5.85 11.14
CA GLY A 377 23.30 -4.91 10.05
C GLY A 377 24.73 -4.42 9.84
N SER A 378 25.37 -3.92 10.91
CA SER A 378 26.72 -3.31 10.86
C SER A 378 27.84 -4.30 10.59
N GLN A 379 27.70 -5.57 10.98
CA GLN A 379 28.65 -6.67 10.73
C GLN A 379 28.35 -7.47 9.47
N CYS A 380 27.31 -7.10 8.71
CA CYS A 380 26.88 -7.81 7.50
C CYS A 380 26.62 -9.32 7.72
N LEU A 381 26.18 -9.70 8.92
CA LEU A 381 25.90 -11.10 9.26
C LEU A 381 24.65 -11.61 8.53
N ALA A 382 24.49 -12.93 8.44
CA ALA A 382 23.28 -13.54 7.91
C ALA A 382 22.05 -13.10 8.72
N VAL A 383 21.03 -12.62 8.05
CA VAL A 383 19.78 -12.16 8.70
C VAL A 383 18.95 -13.39 9.07
N PRO A 384 18.51 -13.52 10.33
CA PRO A 384 17.70 -14.64 10.77
C PRO A 384 16.36 -14.73 10.02
N PRO A 385 15.76 -15.92 9.91
CA PRO A 385 14.41 -16.06 9.40
C PRO A 385 13.41 -15.20 10.19
N GLY A 386 12.42 -14.61 9.50
CA GLY A 386 11.41 -13.74 10.13
C GLY A 386 11.86 -12.31 10.41
N VAL A 387 13.07 -11.94 10.04
CA VAL A 387 13.57 -10.55 10.15
C VAL A 387 13.61 -9.91 8.77
N PHE A 388 13.00 -8.74 8.64
CA PHE A 388 13.09 -7.93 7.42
C PHE A 388 14.45 -7.25 7.32
N TRP A 389 15.02 -7.14 6.12
CA TRP A 389 16.24 -6.41 5.93
C TRP A 389 16.24 -5.58 4.64
N GLU A 390 16.98 -4.48 4.64
CA GLU A 390 17.11 -3.58 3.50
C GLU A 390 18.49 -2.93 3.46
N GLU A 391 18.98 -2.69 2.25
CA GLU A 391 20.18 -1.88 2.02
C GLU A 391 19.79 -0.42 1.77
N ILE A 392 20.40 0.49 2.54
CA ILE A 392 20.26 1.92 2.39
C ILE A 392 21.48 2.44 1.63
N THR A 393 21.28 2.77 0.37
CA THR A 393 22.34 3.27 -0.51
C THR A 393 22.53 4.78 -0.42
N GLU A 394 21.53 5.51 0.06
CA GLU A 394 21.55 6.97 0.19
C GLU A 394 21.01 7.43 1.54
N ARG A 395 21.54 8.53 2.07
CA ARG A 395 21.06 9.16 3.29
C ARG A 395 19.63 9.68 3.13
N SER A 396 18.80 9.49 4.14
CA SER A 396 17.41 9.99 4.16
C SER A 396 17.31 11.52 4.01
N THR A 397 18.37 12.26 4.33
CA THR A 397 18.46 13.73 4.21
C THR A 397 18.57 14.26 2.77
N LYS A 398 18.96 13.44 1.79
CA LYS A 398 19.11 13.88 0.38
C LYS A 398 17.79 14.14 -0.32
N SER A 399 16.71 13.49 0.09
CA SER A 399 15.37 13.64 -0.51
C SER A 399 14.76 15.03 -0.34
N THR A 400 15.16 15.79 0.69
CA THR A 400 14.61 17.12 1.01
C THR A 400 15.25 18.24 0.18
N LYS A 401 16.51 18.10 -0.27
CA LYS A 401 17.22 19.15 -1.03
C LYS A 401 16.80 19.24 -2.50
N SER A 402 16.29 18.17 -3.11
CA SER A 402 15.84 18.20 -4.51
C SER A 402 14.54 19.00 -4.71
N LYS A 403 13.66 19.06 -3.72
CA LYS A 403 12.40 19.83 -3.80
C LYS A 403 12.56 21.35 -3.61
N LYS A 404 13.67 21.82 -2.99
CA LYS A 404 13.91 23.27 -2.80
C LYS A 404 14.62 23.95 -4.00
N LYS A 405 15.22 23.20 -4.93
CA LYS A 405 15.92 23.79 -6.10
C LYS A 405 15.02 24.14 -7.29
N GLU A 406 13.79 23.63 -7.34
CA GLU A 406 12.85 23.92 -8.45
C GLU A 406 11.97 25.17 -8.28
N LYS A 407 12.14 25.96 -7.21
CA LYS A 407 11.39 27.21 -6.98
C LYS A 407 12.30 28.45 -6.94
N LYS A 408 13.01 28.75 -8.03
CA LYS A 408 13.47 30.12 -8.31
C LYS A 408 12.99 30.52 -9.71
N PRO A 409 12.09 31.52 -9.84
CA PRO A 409 11.79 32.08 -11.14
C PRO A 409 12.98 32.90 -11.62
N SER A 410 13.41 32.63 -12.84
CA SER A 410 14.39 33.41 -13.57
C SER A 410 13.90 34.87 -13.69
N GLY A 411 14.63 35.79 -13.07
CA GLY A 411 14.38 37.21 -13.13
C GLY A 411 14.55 37.75 -14.54
N ALA A 412 13.64 38.63 -14.90
CA ALA A 412 13.60 39.36 -16.14
C ALA A 412 14.89 40.19 -16.36
N THR A 413 15.50 40.00 -17.50
CA THR A 413 16.52 40.90 -18.07
C THR A 413 15.81 42.15 -18.56
N LYS A 414 16.07 43.28 -17.93
CA LYS A 414 15.73 44.60 -18.50
C LYS A 414 16.78 44.95 -19.54
N GLU A 415 16.39 44.97 -20.79
CA GLU A 415 17.10 45.73 -21.81
C GLU A 415 16.82 47.23 -21.61
N LYS A 416 17.90 47.98 -21.55
CA LYS A 416 17.92 49.43 -21.80
C LYS A 416 18.54 49.67 -23.15
N GLN A 417 17.84 50.43 -23.91
CA GLN A 417 18.04 51.09 -25.20
C GLN A 417 17.70 50.28 -26.40
#